data_48730f5fa34652977c70c5aa005eef3d
#
_entry.id   48730f5fa34652977c70c5aa005eef3d
#
_cell.length_a   1.000
_cell.length_b   1.000
_cell.length_c   1.000
_cell.angle_alpha   90.00
_cell.angle_beta   90.00
_cell.angle_gamma   90.00
#
_symmetry.space_group_name_H-M   'P 1'
#
loop_
_entity.id
_entity.type
_entity.pdbx_description
1 polymer ?
#
loop_
_entity_poly.entity_id
_entity_poly.type
_entity_poly.pdbx_seq_one_letter_code
_entity_poly.pdbx_strand_id
1 'polypeptide(L)'
;SSKNTVAWSLFEELTPKVGISYLRNMNFSHLENQDEQMAASLGGFTRGVSALEMASGDAALENSGKYREPTCIVKITDADGNDIYVSDQEETVVYKENAARMMTDMLVSVVQEGTGKGLAIREMPCAGKTGTTNDNKDGWFVGYTRYYTTSVWVGYDMPKELPTLKGSSYPGNIWHDFMENS
;
A
#
# COMPACT_ATOMS: atom_id res chain seq x y z
N SER A 1 0.72 14.70 8.45
CA SER A 1 -0.50 15.23 7.82
C SER A 1 -0.43 15.02 6.31
N SER A 2 -1.52 14.58 5.67
CA SER A 2 -1.60 14.40 4.21
C SER A 2 -1.80 15.75 3.54
N LYS A 3 -0.75 16.26 2.88
CA LYS A 3 -0.80 17.55 2.14
C LYS A 3 -0.70 17.28 0.65
N ASN A 4 -1.82 17.41 -0.06
CA ASN A 4 -1.92 17.16 -1.49
C ASN A 4 -0.97 18.04 -2.31
N THR A 5 -0.79 19.31 -1.93
CA THR A 5 0.11 20.23 -2.62
C THR A 5 1.56 19.75 -2.64
N VAL A 6 2.03 19.13 -1.54
CA VAL A 6 3.40 18.60 -1.46
C VAL A 6 3.54 17.36 -2.36
N ALA A 7 2.59 16.43 -2.27
CA ALA A 7 2.59 15.22 -3.12
C ALA A 7 2.55 15.60 -4.61
N TRP A 8 1.69 16.55 -4.96
CA TRP A 8 1.58 17.07 -6.33
C TRP A 8 2.90 17.65 -6.84
N SER A 9 3.52 18.57 -6.07
CA SER A 9 4.77 19.23 -6.48
C SER A 9 5.92 18.22 -6.65
N LEU A 10 6.06 17.27 -5.72
CA LEU A 10 7.09 16.22 -5.83
C LEU A 10 6.85 15.30 -7.03
N PHE A 11 5.59 14.98 -7.31
CA PHE A 11 5.25 14.13 -8.46
C PHE A 11 5.45 14.85 -9.80
N GLU A 12 5.26 16.18 -9.83
CA GLU A 12 5.57 17.01 -10.99
C GLU A 12 7.07 17.00 -11.29
N GLU A 13 7.94 17.16 -10.27
CA GLU A 13 9.40 17.04 -10.43
C GLU A 13 9.83 15.64 -10.89
N LEU A 14 9.22 14.59 -10.35
CA LEU A 14 9.48 13.21 -10.73
C LEU A 14 9.01 12.91 -12.15
N THR A 15 8.00 13.58 -12.62
CA THR A 15 7.13 13.34 -13.77
C THR A 15 6.17 12.16 -13.61
N PRO A 16 4.90 12.29 -14.06
CA PRO A 16 3.91 11.22 -13.95
C PRO A 16 4.35 9.90 -14.59
N LYS A 17 4.99 9.97 -15.75
CA LYS A 17 5.49 8.78 -16.45
C LYS A 17 6.49 7.98 -15.62
N VAL A 18 7.41 8.65 -14.96
CA VAL A 18 8.39 8.00 -14.07
C VAL A 18 7.69 7.46 -12.83
N GLY A 19 6.80 8.22 -12.20
CA GLY A 19 6.04 7.75 -11.04
C GLY A 19 5.25 6.47 -11.35
N ILE A 20 4.50 6.44 -12.45
CA ILE A 20 3.73 5.26 -12.88
C ILE A 20 4.64 4.07 -13.25
N SER A 21 5.85 4.32 -13.77
CA SER A 21 6.78 3.22 -14.08
C SER A 21 7.20 2.41 -12.85
N TYR A 22 7.29 3.02 -11.67
CA TYR A 22 7.53 2.30 -10.42
C TYR A 22 6.41 1.32 -10.09
N LEU A 23 5.16 1.73 -10.28
CA LEU A 23 4.01 0.84 -10.05
C LEU A 23 3.98 -0.31 -11.08
N ARG A 24 4.28 -0.03 -12.34
CA ARG A 24 4.40 -1.07 -13.37
C ARG A 24 5.50 -2.09 -13.04
N ASN A 25 6.61 -1.65 -12.48
CA ASN A 25 7.70 -2.53 -12.04
C ASN A 25 7.30 -3.41 -10.84
N MET A 26 6.21 -3.09 -10.18
CA MET A 26 5.58 -3.88 -9.11
C MET A 26 4.30 -4.59 -9.59
N ASN A 27 4.15 -4.81 -10.89
CA ASN A 27 3.06 -5.55 -11.51
C ASN A 27 1.64 -5.06 -11.15
N PHE A 28 1.47 -3.74 -10.91
CA PHE A 28 0.13 -3.14 -10.79
C PHE A 28 -0.61 -3.31 -12.12
N SER A 29 -1.60 -4.19 -12.14
CA SER A 29 -2.16 -4.77 -13.36
C SER A 29 -3.22 -3.89 -14.05
N HIS A 30 -3.84 -2.96 -13.31
CA HIS A 30 -4.95 -2.14 -13.80
C HIS A 30 -4.53 -0.75 -14.29
N LEU A 31 -3.22 -0.48 -14.37
CA LEU A 31 -2.70 0.80 -14.83
C LEU A 31 -2.85 0.97 -16.33
N GLU A 32 -3.45 2.09 -16.72
CA GLU A 32 -3.60 2.50 -18.11
C GLU A 32 -2.61 3.61 -18.49
N ASN A 33 -2.43 3.86 -19.78
CA ASN A 33 -1.58 4.98 -20.22
C ASN A 33 -2.14 6.34 -19.79
N GLN A 34 -3.46 6.42 -19.59
CA GLN A 34 -4.15 7.62 -19.10
C GLN A 34 -3.80 7.94 -17.65
N ASP A 35 -3.27 6.99 -16.88
CA ASP A 35 -2.85 7.20 -15.51
C ASP A 35 -1.50 7.93 -15.40
N GLU A 36 -0.78 8.12 -16.51
CA GLU A 36 0.42 8.95 -16.58
C GLU A 36 0.07 10.45 -16.51
N GLN A 37 -0.64 10.84 -15.46
CA GLN A 37 -1.12 12.21 -15.22
C GLN A 37 -1.00 12.61 -13.74
N MET A 38 -1.07 13.90 -13.47
CA MET A 38 -0.87 14.47 -12.14
C MET A 38 -1.84 13.96 -11.07
N ALA A 39 -3.08 13.59 -11.46
CA ALA A 39 -4.08 13.04 -10.53
C ALA A 39 -3.61 11.74 -9.86
N ALA A 40 -2.74 10.96 -10.51
CA ALA A 40 -2.17 9.75 -9.94
C ALA A 40 -1.38 10.00 -8.64
N SER A 41 -0.78 11.19 -8.48
CA SER A 41 -0.09 11.59 -7.23
C SER A 41 -0.99 11.58 -5.99
N LEU A 42 -2.29 11.65 -6.21
CA LEU A 42 -3.32 11.69 -5.16
C LEU A 42 -4.23 10.44 -5.19
N GLY A 43 -3.88 9.44 -5.97
CA GLY A 43 -4.64 8.20 -6.10
C GLY A 43 -5.73 8.24 -7.18
N GLY A 44 -5.71 9.24 -8.07
CA GLY A 44 -6.67 9.37 -9.18
C GLY A 44 -6.28 8.47 -10.35
N PHE A 45 -6.64 7.20 -10.30
CA PHE A 45 -6.44 6.19 -11.35
C PHE A 45 -7.72 5.92 -12.13
N THR A 46 -7.59 5.52 -13.39
CA THR A 46 -8.71 5.24 -14.30
C THR A 46 -9.56 4.07 -13.81
N ARG A 47 -8.90 2.98 -13.39
CA ARG A 47 -9.58 1.78 -12.85
C ARG A 47 -9.37 1.57 -11.36
N GLY A 48 -8.48 2.37 -10.74
CA GLY A 48 -8.09 2.17 -9.36
C GLY A 48 -7.01 1.09 -9.22
N VAL A 49 -6.78 0.69 -7.98
CA VAL A 49 -5.81 -0.34 -7.57
C VAL A 49 -6.48 -1.29 -6.59
N SER A 50 -6.04 -2.55 -6.54
CA SER A 50 -6.54 -3.53 -5.60
C SER A 50 -5.87 -3.43 -4.23
N ALA A 51 -6.51 -3.98 -3.19
CA ALA A 51 -5.93 -4.07 -1.87
C ALA A 51 -4.65 -4.94 -1.88
N LEU A 52 -4.60 -5.98 -2.72
CA LEU A 52 -3.42 -6.82 -2.87
C LEU A 52 -2.24 -6.05 -3.47
N GLU A 53 -2.45 -5.26 -4.52
CA GLU A 53 -1.43 -4.40 -5.12
C GLU A 53 -0.89 -3.37 -4.12
N MET A 54 -1.78 -2.75 -3.34
CA MET A 54 -1.37 -1.81 -2.30
C MET A 54 -0.53 -2.49 -1.21
N ALA A 55 -0.95 -3.67 -0.73
CA ALA A 55 -0.18 -4.42 0.26
C ALA A 55 1.20 -4.83 -0.29
N SER A 56 1.26 -5.33 -1.53
CA SER A 56 2.53 -5.75 -2.14
C SER A 56 3.48 -4.59 -2.41
N GLY A 57 2.93 -3.42 -2.80
CA GLY A 57 3.71 -2.19 -2.97
C GLY A 57 4.31 -1.67 -1.67
N ASP A 58 3.54 -1.66 -0.58
CA ASP A 58 4.05 -1.26 0.75
C ASP A 58 5.01 -2.30 1.33
N ALA A 59 4.80 -3.60 1.06
CA ALA A 59 5.74 -4.65 1.42
C ALA A 59 7.13 -4.43 0.78
N ALA A 60 7.21 -3.83 -0.40
CA ALA A 60 8.49 -3.47 -1.01
C ALA A 60 9.23 -2.37 -0.22
N LEU A 61 8.52 -1.47 0.47
CA LEU A 61 9.14 -0.48 1.37
C LEU A 61 9.68 -1.16 2.63
N GLU A 62 8.90 -2.05 3.23
CA GLU A 62 9.32 -2.85 4.39
C GLU A 62 10.54 -3.71 4.05
N ASN A 63 10.54 -4.36 2.89
CA ASN A 63 11.61 -5.24 2.41
C ASN A 63 12.80 -4.46 1.80
N SER A 64 13.13 -3.30 2.35
CA SER A 64 14.30 -2.50 1.95
C SER A 64 14.34 -2.13 0.46
N GLY A 65 13.19 -1.91 -0.14
CA GLY A 65 13.03 -1.50 -1.55
C GLY A 65 12.92 -2.64 -2.55
N LYS A 66 12.76 -3.88 -2.09
CA LYS A 66 12.65 -5.07 -2.94
C LYS A 66 11.22 -5.58 -2.99
N TYR A 67 10.67 -5.61 -4.18
CA TYR A 67 9.35 -6.17 -4.46
C TYR A 67 9.42 -7.68 -4.66
N ARG A 68 8.41 -8.39 -4.16
CA ARG A 68 8.11 -9.78 -4.47
C ARG A 68 6.69 -9.90 -5.01
N GLU A 69 6.49 -10.74 -6.01
CA GLU A 69 5.16 -11.04 -6.52
C GLU A 69 4.32 -11.73 -5.44
N PRO A 70 3.12 -11.20 -5.09
CA PRO A 70 2.29 -11.84 -4.09
C PRO A 70 1.76 -13.19 -4.58
N THR A 71 1.84 -14.22 -3.74
CA THR A 71 1.29 -15.55 -4.00
C THR A 71 0.63 -16.14 -2.77
N CYS A 72 -0.43 -16.91 -2.97
CA CYS A 72 -1.06 -17.72 -1.92
C CYS A 72 -0.62 -19.18 -1.96
N ILE A 73 0.16 -19.58 -2.98
CA ILE A 73 0.65 -20.97 -3.13
C ILE A 73 2.17 -20.96 -3.02
N VAL A 74 2.68 -21.42 -1.90
CA VAL A 74 4.12 -21.50 -1.65
C VAL A 74 4.69 -22.79 -2.23
N LYS A 75 3.96 -23.91 -2.12
CA LYS A 75 4.43 -25.23 -2.53
C LYS A 75 3.26 -26.17 -2.79
N ILE A 76 3.39 -27.03 -3.78
CA ILE A 76 2.50 -28.16 -4.04
C ILE A 76 3.34 -29.45 -4.07
N THR A 77 2.93 -30.48 -3.32
CA THR A 77 3.58 -31.78 -3.33
C THR A 77 2.59 -32.86 -3.79
N ASP A 78 3.12 -33.98 -4.35
CA ASP A 78 2.35 -35.17 -4.62
C ASP A 78 2.09 -36.00 -3.34
N ALA A 79 1.41 -37.15 -3.50
CA ALA A 79 1.09 -38.02 -2.39
C ALA A 79 2.34 -38.72 -1.75
N ASP A 80 3.43 -38.77 -2.49
CA ASP A 80 4.71 -39.36 -2.05
C ASP A 80 5.63 -38.29 -1.41
N GLY A 81 5.20 -37.02 -1.39
CA GLY A 81 5.94 -35.90 -0.81
C GLY A 81 6.92 -35.23 -1.76
N ASN A 82 6.93 -35.58 -3.04
CA ASN A 82 7.77 -34.91 -4.03
C ASN A 82 7.18 -33.56 -4.43
N ASP A 83 8.05 -32.58 -4.67
CA ASP A 83 7.66 -31.25 -5.07
C ASP A 83 7.16 -31.23 -6.52
N ILE A 84 5.88 -30.90 -6.73
CA ILE A 84 5.28 -30.63 -8.05
C ILE A 84 5.50 -29.15 -8.44
N TYR A 85 5.41 -28.26 -7.45
CA TYR A 85 5.57 -26.82 -7.63
C TYR A 85 6.18 -26.20 -6.37
N VAL A 86 7.12 -25.30 -6.56
CA VAL A 86 7.65 -24.43 -5.51
C VAL A 86 7.59 -23.01 -6.06
N SER A 87 6.97 -22.11 -5.32
CA SER A 87 6.88 -20.70 -5.72
C SER A 87 8.26 -20.07 -5.79
N ASP A 88 8.56 -19.46 -6.92
CA ASP A 88 9.72 -18.61 -7.07
C ASP A 88 9.43 -17.28 -6.37
N GLN A 89 10.21 -16.95 -5.37
CA GLN A 89 10.11 -15.71 -4.60
C GLN A 89 11.23 -14.74 -5.00
N GLU A 90 11.44 -14.57 -6.31
CA GLU A 90 12.42 -13.63 -6.83
C GLU A 90 12.14 -12.20 -6.35
N GLU A 91 13.19 -11.52 -5.95
CA GLU A 91 13.14 -10.14 -5.51
C GLU A 91 13.54 -9.21 -6.64
N THR A 92 12.70 -8.23 -6.95
CA THR A 92 13.01 -7.13 -7.87
C THR A 92 13.31 -5.87 -7.08
N VAL A 93 14.49 -5.28 -7.27
CA VAL A 93 14.84 -3.99 -6.65
C VAL A 93 14.04 -2.88 -7.32
N VAL A 94 13.10 -2.29 -6.60
CA VAL A 94 12.23 -1.19 -7.07
C VAL A 94 12.70 0.15 -6.49
N TYR A 95 13.06 0.19 -5.21
CA TYR A 95 13.55 1.39 -4.56
C TYR A 95 14.98 1.19 -4.05
N LYS A 96 15.71 2.28 -3.93
CA LYS A 96 16.97 2.25 -3.17
C LYS A 96 16.66 2.00 -1.69
N GLU A 97 17.46 1.17 -1.04
CA GLU A 97 17.26 0.82 0.37
C GLU A 97 17.14 2.05 1.29
N ASN A 98 18.00 3.04 1.11
CA ASN A 98 17.92 4.28 1.90
C ASN A 98 16.62 5.06 1.66
N ALA A 99 16.10 5.08 0.43
CA ALA A 99 14.83 5.73 0.13
C ALA A 99 13.65 4.99 0.78
N ALA A 100 13.63 3.66 0.74
CA ALA A 100 12.63 2.83 1.41
C ALA A 100 12.65 3.06 2.93
N ARG A 101 13.83 3.10 3.56
CA ARG A 101 13.97 3.39 5.00
C ARG A 101 13.49 4.80 5.37
N MET A 102 13.85 5.82 4.59
CA MET A 102 13.37 7.19 4.82
C MET A 102 11.85 7.29 4.67
N MET A 103 11.25 6.59 3.69
CA MET A 103 9.81 6.53 3.55
C MET A 103 9.16 5.84 4.75
N THR A 104 9.73 4.73 5.23
CA THR A 104 9.26 4.03 6.43
C THR A 104 9.25 4.96 7.66
N ASP A 105 10.30 5.74 7.89
CA ASP A 105 10.35 6.71 9.00
C ASP A 105 9.24 7.77 8.89
N MET A 106 8.98 8.25 7.67
CA MET A 106 7.87 9.19 7.43
C MET A 106 6.51 8.53 7.69
N LEU A 107 6.33 7.26 7.32
CA LEU A 107 5.09 6.51 7.54
C LEU A 107 4.88 6.13 9.02
N VAL A 108 5.95 5.89 9.78
CA VAL A 108 5.90 5.76 11.25
C VAL A 108 5.37 7.05 11.89
N SER A 109 5.86 8.22 11.47
CA SER A 109 5.36 9.51 11.96
C SER A 109 3.86 9.70 11.66
N VAL A 110 3.32 9.14 10.57
CA VAL A 110 1.87 9.20 10.28
C VAL A 110 1.05 8.50 11.35
N VAL A 111 1.52 7.36 11.84
CA VAL A 111 0.82 6.55 12.86
C VAL A 111 1.02 7.14 14.25
N GLN A 112 2.18 7.70 14.54
CA GLN A 112 2.49 8.28 15.84
C GLN A 112 1.84 9.65 16.07
N GLU A 113 1.91 10.53 15.08
CA GLU A 113 1.58 11.95 15.22
C GLU A 113 0.61 12.46 14.13
N GLY A 114 0.41 11.70 13.05
CA GLY A 114 -0.31 12.12 11.86
C GLY A 114 -1.77 11.67 11.81
N THR A 115 -2.25 11.44 10.59
CA THR A 115 -3.64 11.05 10.29
C THR A 115 -3.99 9.63 10.75
N GLY A 116 -3.00 8.81 11.05
CA GLY A 116 -3.13 7.47 11.63
C GLY A 116 -2.94 7.41 13.14
N LYS A 117 -2.91 8.58 13.83
CA LYS A 117 -2.78 8.61 15.29
C LYS A 117 -3.91 7.84 15.98
N GLY A 118 -3.52 6.92 16.87
CA GLY A 118 -4.46 6.01 17.54
C GLY A 118 -4.50 4.61 16.93
N LEU A 119 -3.80 4.39 15.82
CA LEU A 119 -3.67 3.09 15.15
C LEU A 119 -2.28 2.45 15.37
N ALA A 120 -1.48 3.04 16.28
CA ALA A 120 -0.19 2.48 16.67
C ALA A 120 -0.38 1.17 17.42
N ILE A 121 0.42 0.16 17.06
CA ILE A 121 0.47 -1.14 17.73
C ILE A 121 1.29 -1.00 19.00
N ARG A 122 0.88 -1.65 20.10
CA ARG A 122 1.44 -1.41 21.43
C ARG A 122 2.88 -1.86 21.59
N GLU A 123 3.19 -3.04 21.06
CA GLU A 123 4.47 -3.70 21.36
C GLU A 123 5.46 -3.64 20.20
N MET A 124 5.08 -3.03 19.07
CA MET A 124 5.87 -3.07 17.87
C MET A 124 5.78 -1.77 17.04
N PRO A 125 6.91 -1.26 16.54
CA PRO A 125 6.88 -0.16 15.59
C PRO A 125 6.08 -0.55 14.33
N CYS A 126 5.19 0.33 13.90
CA CYS A 126 4.44 0.16 12.67
C CYS A 126 4.47 1.44 11.85
N ALA A 127 4.38 1.27 10.55
CA ALA A 127 4.27 2.33 9.56
C ALA A 127 2.94 2.22 8.83
N GLY A 128 2.36 3.32 8.38
CA GLY A 128 1.11 3.24 7.65
C GLY A 128 0.62 4.56 7.11
N LYS A 129 -0.37 4.47 6.23
CA LYS A 129 -0.96 5.61 5.55
C LYS A 129 -2.47 5.47 5.41
N THR A 130 -3.18 6.55 5.74
CA THR A 130 -4.61 6.70 5.47
C THR A 130 -4.85 7.22 4.07
N GLY A 131 -5.90 6.74 3.41
CA GLY A 131 -6.46 7.31 2.19
C GLY A 131 -7.96 7.59 2.37
N THR A 132 -8.44 8.69 1.81
CA THR A 132 -9.86 9.03 1.77
C THR A 132 -10.11 9.80 0.49
N THR A 133 -11.01 9.31 -0.36
CA THR A 133 -11.38 10.01 -1.59
C THR A 133 -12.29 11.20 -1.31
N ASN A 134 -12.40 12.10 -2.28
CA ASN A 134 -13.38 13.16 -2.25
C ASN A 134 -14.79 12.58 -2.05
N ASP A 135 -15.64 13.28 -1.33
CA ASP A 135 -16.99 12.84 -0.96
C ASP A 135 -17.02 11.54 -0.13
N ASN A 136 -15.90 11.16 0.48
CA ASN A 136 -15.78 9.98 1.35
C ASN A 136 -16.33 8.68 0.72
N LYS A 137 -16.06 8.45 -0.56
CA LYS A 137 -16.53 7.25 -1.28
C LYS A 137 -15.67 6.03 -1.00
N ASP A 138 -14.37 6.24 -0.81
CA ASP A 138 -13.39 5.20 -0.50
C ASP A 138 -12.56 5.59 0.72
N GLY A 139 -12.39 4.66 1.61
CA GLY A 139 -11.49 4.75 2.74
C GLY A 139 -10.43 3.66 2.66
N TRP A 140 -9.18 4.04 2.83
CA TRP A 140 -8.02 3.16 2.79
C TRP A 140 -7.19 3.29 4.05
N PHE A 141 -6.68 2.17 4.51
CA PHE A 141 -5.50 2.13 5.38
C PHE A 141 -4.56 1.03 4.88
N VAL A 142 -3.33 1.41 4.61
CA VAL A 142 -2.26 0.48 4.29
C VAL A 142 -1.14 0.67 5.29
N GLY A 143 -0.61 -0.41 5.84
CA GLY A 143 0.45 -0.31 6.81
C GLY A 143 1.10 -1.65 7.10
N TYR A 144 2.25 -1.58 7.76
CA TYR A 144 3.10 -2.74 8.01
C TYR A 144 3.87 -2.64 9.32
N THR A 145 4.24 -3.80 9.80
CA THR A 145 5.27 -4.03 10.80
C THR A 145 6.44 -4.75 10.13
N ARG A 146 7.43 -5.17 10.88
CA ARG A 146 8.50 -6.04 10.37
C ARG A 146 8.05 -7.47 9.99
N TYR A 147 6.78 -7.84 10.27
CA TYR A 147 6.28 -9.20 10.06
C TYR A 147 5.15 -9.29 9.05
N TYR A 148 4.27 -8.29 9.05
CA TYR A 148 3.05 -8.29 8.22
C TYR A 148 2.86 -6.95 7.53
N THR A 149 2.42 -7.00 6.29
CA THR A 149 1.90 -5.86 5.53
C THR A 149 0.43 -6.12 5.22
N THR A 150 -0.43 -5.17 5.57
CA THR A 150 -1.87 -5.31 5.39
C THR A 150 -2.47 -4.06 4.78
N SER A 151 -3.37 -4.25 3.82
CA SER A 151 -4.14 -3.20 3.17
C SER A 151 -5.64 -3.42 3.40
N VAL A 152 -6.34 -2.40 3.82
CA VAL A 152 -7.78 -2.42 4.04
C VAL A 152 -8.44 -1.32 3.23
N TRP A 153 -9.42 -1.71 2.40
CA TRP A 153 -10.31 -0.82 1.69
C TRP A 153 -11.74 -0.96 2.18
N VAL A 154 -12.42 0.15 2.33
CA VAL A 154 -13.84 0.23 2.63
C VAL A 154 -14.50 1.17 1.65
N GLY A 155 -15.51 0.69 0.96
CA GLY A 155 -16.24 1.44 -0.07
C GLY A 155 -17.34 0.59 -0.71
N TYR A 156 -17.88 1.06 -1.81
CA TYR A 156 -18.83 0.33 -2.65
C TYR A 156 -18.26 0.17 -4.06
N ASP A 157 -18.47 -0.98 -4.69
CA ASP A 157 -18.05 -1.23 -6.09
C ASP A 157 -18.63 -0.19 -7.05
N MET A 158 -19.87 0.22 -6.80
CA MET A 158 -20.46 1.41 -7.43
C MET A 158 -20.29 2.58 -6.47
N PRO A 159 -19.40 3.56 -6.76
CA PRO A 159 -19.00 4.60 -5.82
C PRO A 159 -20.20 5.34 -5.20
N LYS A 160 -20.32 5.26 -3.87
CA LYS A 160 -21.39 5.89 -3.09
C LYS A 160 -20.78 6.60 -1.89
N GLU A 161 -21.28 7.80 -1.59
CA GLU A 161 -20.85 8.57 -0.44
C GLU A 161 -21.15 7.83 0.88
N LEU A 162 -20.16 7.83 1.76
CA LEU A 162 -20.21 7.33 3.13
C LEU A 162 -19.77 8.47 4.06
N PRO A 163 -20.66 9.35 4.52
CA PRO A 163 -20.32 10.65 5.15
C PRO A 163 -19.37 10.56 6.34
N THR A 164 -19.34 9.43 7.04
CA THR A 164 -18.46 9.21 8.22
C THR A 164 -17.17 8.47 7.89
N LEU A 165 -16.99 8.03 6.64
CA LEU A 165 -15.84 7.25 6.22
C LEU A 165 -14.58 8.12 6.18
N LYS A 166 -13.55 7.67 6.88
CA LYS A 166 -12.18 8.18 6.81
C LYS A 166 -11.23 7.00 6.83
N GLY A 167 -10.07 7.13 6.21
CA GLY A 167 -9.06 6.07 6.25
C GLY A 167 -8.64 5.67 7.66
N SER A 168 -8.69 6.58 8.63
CA SER A 168 -8.44 6.29 10.05
C SER A 168 -9.64 5.75 10.82
N SER A 169 -10.83 5.69 10.22
CA SER A 169 -12.04 5.13 10.87
C SER A 169 -12.15 3.62 10.60
N TYR A 170 -13.12 3.18 9.81
CA TYR A 170 -13.32 1.74 9.56
C TYR A 170 -12.08 1.01 9.00
N PRO A 171 -11.40 1.51 7.93
CA PRO A 171 -10.23 0.80 7.42
C PRO A 171 -9.10 0.73 8.44
N GLY A 172 -8.82 1.84 9.12
CA GLY A 172 -7.78 1.90 10.14
C GLY A 172 -8.06 0.99 11.34
N ASN A 173 -9.31 0.96 11.82
CA ASN A 173 -9.69 0.09 12.95
C ASN A 173 -9.59 -1.39 12.57
N ILE A 174 -10.06 -1.79 11.38
CA ILE A 174 -9.91 -3.18 10.90
C ILE A 174 -8.45 -3.56 10.80
N TRP A 175 -7.62 -2.68 10.22
CA TRP A 175 -6.18 -2.88 10.12
C TRP A 175 -5.54 -3.04 11.50
N HIS A 176 -5.85 -2.14 12.43
CA HIS A 176 -5.31 -2.16 13.80
C HIS A 176 -5.69 -3.44 14.52
N ASP A 177 -6.98 -3.82 14.51
CA ASP A 177 -7.45 -5.03 15.17
C ASP A 177 -6.79 -6.29 14.61
N PHE A 178 -6.61 -6.37 13.29
CA PHE A 178 -5.89 -7.48 12.66
C PHE A 178 -4.42 -7.51 13.11
N MET A 179 -3.72 -6.40 13.00
CA MET A 179 -2.28 -6.33 13.26
C MET A 179 -1.91 -6.47 14.75
N GLU A 180 -2.79 -6.05 15.67
CA GLU A 180 -2.60 -6.18 17.12
C GLU A 180 -2.76 -7.63 17.60
N ASN A 181 -3.53 -8.46 16.84
CA ASN A 181 -3.83 -9.84 17.20
C ASN A 181 -3.10 -10.89 16.32
N SER A 182 -2.16 -10.47 15.49
CA SER A 182 -1.44 -11.33 14.53
C SER A 182 -0.09 -11.82 15.05
#